data_4e33551ecb318b2193930f296c20e652
#
_entry.id   4e33551ecb318b2193930f296c20e652
#
_cell.length_a   1.000
_cell.length_b   1.000
_cell.length_c   1.000
_cell.angle_alpha   90.00
_cell.angle_beta   90.00
_cell.angle_gamma   90.00
#
_symmetry.space_group_name_H-M   'P 1'
#
loop_
_entity.id
_entity.type
_entity.pdbx_description
1 polymer ?
#
loop_
_entity_poly.entity_id
_entity_poly.type
_entity_poly.pdbx_seq_one_letter_code
_entity_poly.pdbx_strand_id
1 'polypeptide(L)'
;MDHFVRPGLRFDVVDSGPTDGPAVVLLHGFPQQPISFEAVASRLNTAGLRTLTPSQRGYTRAARPTRRRDYRTAATAADVVALLDTAGLAQAHLVGHDWGGNQAWGLAGWHTDRVATLTVLSTPHPAAFVKSLVTSKQGLLSWYMALFQLPALPEALARRTLTKTLLDNGLPAVFVDRYVEAMAEPGALTGALNWYRGIPLSMRQPLGPIKVPTSYVWGRHDFALSRRAVELTADYVEGPYEVVELEAGHWLPETEPDAVADAVLARVESTNR
;
A
#
# COMPACT_ATOMS: atom_id res chain seq x y z
N MET A 1 -14.00 6.18 -13.99
CA MET A 1 -13.13 7.40 -14.12
C MET A 1 -11.73 7.00 -14.53
N ASP A 2 -10.94 7.89 -15.15
CA ASP A 2 -9.57 7.57 -15.60
C ASP A 2 -8.48 8.35 -14.84
N HIS A 3 -8.87 9.38 -14.09
CA HIS A 3 -7.97 10.18 -13.28
C HIS A 3 -8.69 10.99 -12.20
N PHE A 4 -7.92 11.48 -11.21
CA PHE A 4 -8.31 12.53 -10.28
C PHE A 4 -7.18 13.55 -10.14
N VAL A 5 -7.50 14.71 -9.56
CA VAL A 5 -6.54 15.82 -9.44
C VAL A 5 -6.44 16.34 -8.01
N ARG A 6 -5.26 16.81 -7.66
CA ARG A 6 -4.98 17.66 -6.50
C ARG A 6 -4.19 18.88 -6.97
N PRO A 7 -4.09 19.95 -6.21
CA PRO A 7 -3.34 21.14 -6.63
C PRO A 7 -1.94 20.79 -7.14
N GLY A 8 -1.72 20.98 -8.45
CA GLY A 8 -0.46 20.68 -9.14
C GLY A 8 -0.14 19.21 -9.38
N LEU A 9 -1.06 18.27 -9.11
CA LEU A 9 -0.87 16.83 -9.30
C LEU A 9 -2.07 16.22 -10.02
N ARG A 10 -1.79 15.29 -10.95
CA ARG A 10 -2.81 14.45 -11.60
C ARG A 10 -2.42 12.98 -11.45
N PHE A 11 -3.37 12.17 -11.00
CA PHE A 11 -3.21 10.75 -10.74
C PHE A 11 -4.06 9.95 -11.71
N ASP A 12 -3.48 8.99 -12.41
CA ASP A 12 -4.22 8.06 -13.24
C ASP A 12 -4.87 6.99 -12.37
N VAL A 13 -6.05 6.50 -12.77
CA VAL A 13 -6.83 5.51 -12.02
C VAL A 13 -7.33 4.43 -12.98
N VAL A 14 -7.18 3.18 -12.60
CA VAL A 14 -7.92 2.07 -13.21
C VAL A 14 -9.21 1.91 -12.40
N ASP A 15 -10.35 2.23 -13.03
CA ASP A 15 -11.70 2.12 -12.46
C ASP A 15 -12.42 1.00 -13.18
N SER A 16 -12.79 -0.06 -12.49
CA SER A 16 -13.39 -1.24 -13.08
C SER A 16 -14.49 -1.86 -12.19
N GLY A 17 -15.31 -2.73 -12.79
CA GLY A 17 -16.46 -3.33 -12.14
C GLY A 17 -17.74 -2.46 -12.23
N PRO A 18 -18.82 -2.88 -11.58
CA PRO A 18 -20.10 -2.17 -11.60
C PRO A 18 -20.00 -0.82 -10.88
N THR A 19 -20.39 0.25 -11.54
CA THR A 19 -20.24 1.63 -11.02
C THR A 19 -21.10 1.92 -9.80
N ASP A 20 -22.16 1.15 -9.59
CA ASP A 20 -23.10 1.19 -8.47
C ASP A 20 -22.79 0.17 -7.37
N GLY A 21 -21.79 -0.69 -7.57
CA GLY A 21 -21.31 -1.64 -6.56
C GLY A 21 -20.55 -0.98 -5.40
N PRO A 22 -20.46 -1.64 -4.25
CA PRO A 22 -19.61 -1.18 -3.15
C PRO A 22 -18.18 -0.95 -3.63
N ALA A 23 -17.61 0.22 -3.30
CA ALA A 23 -16.32 0.63 -3.83
C ALA A 23 -15.16 0.10 -2.98
N VAL A 24 -14.13 -0.44 -3.65
CA VAL A 24 -12.86 -0.89 -3.07
C VAL A 24 -11.73 -0.08 -3.68
N VAL A 25 -10.91 0.58 -2.86
CA VAL A 25 -9.69 1.26 -3.30
C VAL A 25 -8.51 0.34 -3.08
N LEU A 26 -7.73 0.07 -4.15
CA LEU A 26 -6.58 -0.83 -4.15
C LEU A 26 -5.28 -0.03 -4.27
N LEU A 27 -4.47 -0.03 -3.21
CA LEU A 27 -3.28 0.81 -3.07
C LEU A 27 -2.00 -0.04 -3.13
N HIS A 28 -1.24 0.11 -4.22
CA HIS A 28 -0.01 -0.64 -4.44
C HIS A 28 1.19 -0.10 -3.62
N GLY A 29 2.26 -0.87 -3.53
CA GLY A 29 3.50 -0.50 -2.85
C GLY A 29 4.67 -0.20 -3.77
N PHE A 30 5.90 -0.34 -3.24
CA PHE A 30 7.16 -0.16 -3.96
C PHE A 30 7.72 -1.51 -4.46
N PRO A 31 8.16 -1.61 -5.68
CA PRO A 31 8.12 -0.66 -6.80
C PRO A 31 6.91 -0.92 -7.73
N GLN A 32 5.84 -1.46 -7.18
CA GLN A 32 4.65 -1.91 -7.90
C GLN A 32 3.99 -0.78 -8.74
N GLN A 33 2.99 -1.19 -9.51
CA GLN A 33 2.11 -0.36 -10.30
C GLN A 33 0.67 -0.83 -10.09
N PRO A 34 -0.37 -0.12 -10.53
CA PRO A 34 -1.77 -0.56 -10.43
C PRO A 34 -2.01 -1.99 -10.91
N ILE A 35 -1.22 -2.47 -11.87
CA ILE A 35 -1.33 -3.83 -12.42
C ILE A 35 -1.06 -4.94 -11.39
N SER A 36 -0.40 -4.64 -10.27
CA SER A 36 -0.20 -5.61 -9.17
C SER A 36 -1.53 -6.17 -8.66
N PHE A 37 -2.58 -5.35 -8.72
CA PHE A 37 -3.91 -5.72 -8.26
C PHE A 37 -4.85 -6.20 -9.37
N GLU A 38 -4.40 -6.38 -10.62
CA GLU A 38 -5.28 -6.72 -11.75
C GLU A 38 -6.09 -8.00 -11.49
N ALA A 39 -5.44 -9.07 -11.04
CA ALA A 39 -6.10 -10.33 -10.74
C ALA A 39 -7.07 -10.23 -9.54
N VAL A 40 -6.66 -9.54 -8.48
CA VAL A 40 -7.52 -9.26 -7.31
C VAL A 40 -8.74 -8.43 -7.73
N ALA A 41 -8.53 -7.34 -8.48
CA ALA A 41 -9.61 -6.48 -8.98
C ALA A 41 -10.62 -7.26 -9.84
N SER A 42 -10.14 -8.13 -10.73
CA SER A 42 -10.99 -8.99 -11.57
C SER A 42 -11.93 -9.87 -10.72
N ARG A 43 -11.40 -10.49 -9.66
CA ARG A 43 -12.20 -11.31 -8.74
C ARG A 43 -13.23 -10.48 -7.96
N LEU A 44 -12.82 -9.33 -7.43
CA LEU A 44 -13.71 -8.42 -6.71
C LEU A 44 -14.83 -7.89 -7.62
N ASN A 45 -14.50 -7.54 -8.86
CA ASN A 45 -15.48 -7.08 -9.86
C ASN A 45 -16.49 -8.18 -10.21
N THR A 46 -16.03 -9.44 -10.33
CA THR A 46 -16.92 -10.60 -10.55
C THR A 46 -17.88 -10.81 -9.37
N ALA A 47 -17.45 -10.46 -8.16
CA ALA A 47 -18.29 -10.49 -6.96
C ALA A 47 -19.19 -9.25 -6.82
N GLY A 48 -19.23 -8.36 -7.81
CA GLY A 48 -20.13 -7.20 -7.83
C GLY A 48 -19.57 -5.94 -7.15
N LEU A 49 -18.27 -5.88 -6.83
CA LEU A 49 -17.65 -4.68 -6.29
C LEU A 49 -17.02 -3.82 -7.38
N ARG A 50 -17.05 -2.49 -7.19
CA ARG A 50 -16.28 -1.54 -8.00
C ARG A 50 -14.89 -1.41 -7.45
N THR A 51 -13.84 -1.46 -8.29
CA THR A 51 -12.47 -1.29 -7.86
C THR A 51 -11.85 -0.02 -8.44
N LEU A 52 -11.18 0.76 -7.60
CA LEU A 52 -10.43 1.97 -7.95
C LEU A 52 -8.95 1.74 -7.59
N THR A 53 -8.10 1.59 -8.60
CA THR A 53 -6.68 1.32 -8.42
C THR A 53 -5.87 2.50 -8.95
N PRO A 54 -5.54 3.50 -8.09
CA PRO A 54 -4.78 4.66 -8.51
C PRO A 54 -3.30 4.31 -8.71
N SER A 55 -2.69 4.95 -9.70
CA SER A 55 -1.24 5.08 -9.78
C SER A 55 -0.81 6.09 -8.72
N GLN A 56 -0.09 5.64 -7.70
CA GLN A 56 0.14 6.44 -6.51
C GLN A 56 1.15 7.59 -6.73
N ARG A 57 1.23 8.51 -5.75
CA ARG A 57 2.16 9.64 -5.73
C ARG A 57 3.59 9.18 -5.99
N GLY A 58 4.28 9.83 -6.94
CA GLY A 58 5.63 9.49 -7.37
C GLY A 58 5.70 8.53 -8.55
N TYR A 59 4.63 7.81 -8.86
CA TYR A 59 4.61 6.78 -9.90
C TYR A 59 4.20 7.33 -11.25
N THR A 60 3.24 8.23 -11.36
CA THR A 60 2.99 8.95 -12.60
C THR A 60 3.80 10.25 -12.68
N ARG A 61 4.20 10.65 -13.87
CA ARG A 61 4.96 11.89 -14.08
C ARG A 61 4.21 13.12 -13.57
N ALA A 62 2.91 13.18 -13.76
CA ALA A 62 2.04 14.28 -13.37
C ALA A 62 1.76 14.33 -11.85
N ALA A 63 2.09 13.27 -11.11
CA ALA A 63 1.94 13.19 -9.66
C ALA A 63 3.28 12.93 -8.94
N ARG A 64 4.38 13.52 -9.44
CA ARG A 64 5.76 13.28 -8.96
C ARG A 64 6.38 14.55 -8.37
N PRO A 65 5.92 15.01 -7.19
CA PRO A 65 6.53 16.17 -6.52
C PRO A 65 7.96 15.86 -6.10
N THR A 66 8.81 16.89 -6.04
CA THR A 66 10.26 16.70 -5.76
C THR A 66 10.61 16.78 -4.28
N ARG A 67 9.74 17.34 -3.44
CA ARG A 67 10.04 17.60 -2.02
C ARG A 67 9.68 16.39 -1.16
N ARG A 68 10.58 15.90 -0.30
CA ARG A 68 10.35 14.78 0.64
C ARG A 68 9.09 14.96 1.50
N ARG A 69 8.79 16.19 1.92
CA ARG A 69 7.61 16.51 2.74
C ARG A 69 6.28 16.20 2.03
N ASP A 70 6.29 16.15 0.71
CA ASP A 70 5.09 15.89 -0.07
C ASP A 70 4.75 14.38 -0.11
N TYR A 71 5.64 13.52 0.43
CA TYR A 71 5.46 12.08 0.56
C TYR A 71 5.20 11.61 1.99
N ARG A 72 4.84 12.52 2.90
CA ARG A 72 4.39 12.15 4.25
C ARG A 72 3.09 11.36 4.17
N THR A 73 2.89 10.42 5.10
CA THR A 73 1.67 9.59 5.15
C THR A 73 0.39 10.44 5.11
N ALA A 74 0.36 11.59 5.82
CA ALA A 74 -0.80 12.49 5.77
C ALA A 74 -1.03 13.10 4.37
N ALA A 75 0.02 13.36 3.58
CA ALA A 75 -0.12 13.89 2.24
C ALA A 75 -0.62 12.82 1.27
N THR A 76 -0.14 11.58 1.41
CA THR A 76 -0.57 10.45 0.58
C THR A 76 -1.97 9.96 0.97
N ALA A 77 -2.32 9.92 2.26
CA ALA A 77 -3.69 9.64 2.71
C ALA A 77 -4.70 10.64 2.13
N ALA A 78 -4.32 11.94 2.08
CA ALA A 78 -5.16 12.96 1.47
C ALA A 78 -5.31 12.81 -0.07
N ASP A 79 -4.46 12.03 -0.76
CA ASP A 79 -4.67 11.68 -2.17
C ASP A 79 -5.86 10.72 -2.30
N VAL A 80 -5.98 9.75 -1.39
CA VAL A 80 -7.13 8.83 -1.38
C VAL A 80 -8.42 9.57 -1.04
N VAL A 81 -8.40 10.55 -0.12
CA VAL A 81 -9.58 11.42 0.12
C VAL A 81 -10.01 12.10 -1.17
N ALA A 82 -9.06 12.70 -1.91
CA ALA A 82 -9.36 13.36 -3.18
C ALA A 82 -9.87 12.40 -4.26
N LEU A 83 -9.38 11.16 -4.28
CA LEU A 83 -9.92 10.10 -5.14
C LEU A 83 -11.38 9.82 -4.80
N LEU A 84 -11.70 9.61 -3.52
CA LEU A 84 -13.07 9.36 -3.06
C LEU A 84 -14.00 10.53 -3.40
N ASP A 85 -13.55 11.77 -3.15
CA ASP A 85 -14.33 12.99 -3.46
C ASP A 85 -14.63 13.08 -4.97
N THR A 86 -13.62 12.82 -5.82
CA THR A 86 -13.77 12.84 -7.27
C THR A 86 -14.70 11.73 -7.77
N ALA A 87 -14.67 10.56 -7.12
CA ALA A 87 -15.55 9.43 -7.44
C ALA A 87 -16.98 9.59 -6.88
N GLY A 88 -17.25 10.66 -6.10
CA GLY A 88 -18.55 10.89 -5.44
C GLY A 88 -18.83 9.91 -4.30
N LEU A 89 -17.80 9.35 -3.69
CA LEU A 89 -17.91 8.31 -2.66
C LEU A 89 -17.74 8.92 -1.26
N ALA A 90 -18.73 8.73 -0.39
CA ALA A 90 -18.63 9.12 1.02
C ALA A 90 -17.57 8.28 1.74
N GLN A 91 -17.54 6.99 1.48
CA GLN A 91 -16.57 6.03 2.05
C GLN A 91 -16.28 4.91 1.05
N ALA A 92 -15.21 4.14 1.30
CA ALA A 92 -14.88 2.94 0.54
C ALA A 92 -14.22 1.88 1.44
N HIS A 93 -14.20 0.64 0.97
CA HIS A 93 -13.33 -0.41 1.50
C HIS A 93 -11.91 -0.15 1.01
N LEU A 94 -10.92 -0.22 1.91
CA LEU A 94 -9.52 0.00 1.56
C LEU A 94 -8.74 -1.31 1.56
N VAL A 95 -7.95 -1.50 0.53
CA VAL A 95 -6.94 -2.56 0.45
C VAL A 95 -5.60 -1.91 0.16
N GLY A 96 -4.58 -2.16 0.98
CA GLY A 96 -3.27 -1.59 0.77
C GLY A 96 -2.15 -2.60 0.96
N HIS A 97 -1.22 -2.65 0.01
CA HIS A 97 -0.03 -3.48 0.07
C HIS A 97 1.22 -2.62 0.24
N ASP A 98 2.17 -3.02 1.10
CA ASP A 98 3.45 -2.34 1.35
C ASP A 98 3.23 -0.83 1.64
N TRP A 99 3.75 0.10 0.86
CA TRP A 99 3.50 1.55 1.04
C TRP A 99 2.02 1.93 0.90
N GLY A 100 1.27 1.22 0.05
CA GLY A 100 -0.18 1.38 -0.01
C GLY A 100 -0.87 0.99 1.31
N GLY A 101 -0.34 -0.02 2.00
CA GLY A 101 -0.78 -0.39 3.34
C GLY A 101 -0.49 0.71 4.38
N ASN A 102 0.71 1.32 4.34
CA ASN A 102 1.03 2.46 5.20
C ASN A 102 0.09 3.65 4.97
N GLN A 103 -0.26 3.92 3.71
CA GLN A 103 -1.23 4.95 3.34
C GLN A 103 -2.64 4.61 3.85
N ALA A 104 -3.07 3.35 3.70
CA ALA A 104 -4.37 2.88 4.16
C ALA A 104 -4.51 2.96 5.69
N TRP A 105 -3.47 2.60 6.46
CA TRP A 105 -3.41 2.85 7.90
C TRP A 105 -3.59 4.34 8.24
N GLY A 106 -2.90 5.23 7.49
CA GLY A 106 -3.02 6.68 7.67
C GLY A 106 -4.45 7.17 7.45
N LEU A 107 -5.11 6.71 6.38
CA LEU A 107 -6.48 7.09 6.10
C LEU A 107 -7.44 6.58 7.18
N ALA A 108 -7.32 5.31 7.58
CA ALA A 108 -8.17 4.71 8.60
C ALA A 108 -8.02 5.39 9.98
N GLY A 109 -6.81 5.86 10.32
CA GLY A 109 -6.54 6.53 11.60
C GLY A 109 -6.95 8.00 11.65
N TRP A 110 -6.90 8.74 10.52
CA TRP A 110 -7.20 10.18 10.50
C TRP A 110 -8.54 10.52 9.85
N HIS A 111 -9.08 9.65 9.00
CA HIS A 111 -10.31 9.85 8.25
C HIS A 111 -11.20 8.61 8.37
N THR A 112 -11.45 8.17 9.60
CA THR A 112 -12.23 6.95 9.90
C THR A 112 -13.60 6.93 9.24
N ASP A 113 -14.22 8.09 9.08
CA ASP A 113 -15.50 8.31 8.42
C ASP A 113 -15.47 8.03 6.91
N ARG A 114 -14.28 7.98 6.31
CA ARG A 114 -14.10 7.71 4.87
C ARG A 114 -13.77 6.23 4.59
N VAL A 115 -13.66 5.39 5.62
CA VAL A 115 -13.22 3.99 5.52
C VAL A 115 -14.28 3.06 6.06
N ALA A 116 -14.88 2.24 5.19
CA ALA A 116 -15.85 1.22 5.59
C ALA A 116 -15.16 0.02 6.25
N THR A 117 -14.12 -0.51 5.62
CA THR A 117 -13.24 -1.57 6.14
C THR A 117 -11.81 -1.37 5.66
N LEU A 118 -10.88 -2.02 6.35
CA LEU A 118 -9.46 -2.00 6.00
C LEU A 118 -8.93 -3.43 5.82
N THR A 119 -8.30 -3.71 4.70
CA THR A 119 -7.50 -4.92 4.48
C THR A 119 -6.07 -4.50 4.16
N VAL A 120 -5.13 -4.89 5.01
CA VAL A 120 -3.72 -4.54 4.80
C VAL A 120 -2.91 -5.78 4.49
N LEU A 121 -2.12 -5.70 3.43
CA LEU A 121 -1.29 -6.79 2.94
C LEU A 121 0.18 -6.46 3.23
N SER A 122 0.88 -7.35 3.92
CA SER A 122 2.32 -7.25 4.16
C SER A 122 2.78 -5.87 4.68
N THR A 123 1.99 -5.23 5.60
CA THR A 123 2.38 -3.94 6.18
C THR A 123 1.77 -3.78 7.58
N PRO A 124 2.57 -3.86 8.65
CA PRO A 124 2.08 -3.68 10.00
C PRO A 124 1.65 -2.23 10.26
N HIS A 125 0.86 -2.03 11.32
CA HIS A 125 0.56 -0.67 11.78
C HIS A 125 1.87 0.11 12.02
N PRO A 126 2.00 1.39 11.59
CA PRO A 126 3.25 2.15 11.67
C PRO A 126 3.89 2.17 13.06
N ALA A 127 3.09 2.29 14.13
CA ALA A 127 3.62 2.25 15.50
C ALA A 127 4.11 0.84 15.90
N ALA A 128 3.44 -0.23 15.43
CA ALA A 128 3.90 -1.60 15.61
C ALA A 128 5.22 -1.84 14.90
N PHE A 129 5.35 -1.33 13.66
CA PHE A 129 6.59 -1.39 12.91
C PHE A 129 7.73 -0.72 13.67
N VAL A 130 7.57 0.52 14.11
CA VAL A 130 8.60 1.24 14.89
C VAL A 130 8.97 0.48 16.17
N LYS A 131 8.00 -0.04 16.92
CA LYS A 131 8.25 -0.85 18.13
C LYS A 131 9.03 -2.12 17.78
N SER A 132 8.73 -2.77 16.66
CA SER A 132 9.39 -3.99 16.21
C SER A 132 10.86 -3.78 15.81
N LEU A 133 11.25 -2.59 15.34
CA LEU A 133 12.64 -2.26 14.97
C LEU A 133 13.62 -2.48 16.14
N VAL A 134 13.18 -2.24 17.37
CA VAL A 134 14.02 -2.34 18.58
C VAL A 134 13.73 -3.59 19.40
N THR A 135 12.64 -4.31 19.13
CA THR A 135 12.23 -5.50 19.91
C THR A 135 12.38 -6.81 19.15
N SER A 136 12.86 -6.78 17.91
CA SER A 136 13.01 -7.97 17.06
C SER A 136 14.10 -7.78 15.99
N LYS A 137 14.26 -8.80 15.12
CA LYS A 137 15.14 -8.72 13.95
C LYS A 137 14.68 -7.70 12.89
N GLN A 138 13.52 -7.04 13.08
CA GLN A 138 13.00 -6.07 12.10
C GLN A 138 13.97 -4.95 11.79
N GLY A 139 14.72 -4.46 12.79
CA GLY A 139 15.75 -3.43 12.56
C GLY A 139 16.82 -3.87 11.56
N LEU A 140 17.21 -5.14 11.60
CA LEU A 140 18.16 -5.71 10.64
C LEU A 140 17.52 -5.88 9.25
N LEU A 141 16.27 -6.33 9.16
CA LEU A 141 15.56 -6.47 7.88
C LEU A 141 15.33 -5.11 7.20
N SER A 142 15.22 -4.04 7.99
CA SER A 142 14.86 -2.69 7.51
C SER A 142 16.08 -1.77 7.29
N TRP A 143 17.31 -2.29 7.32
CA TRP A 143 18.55 -1.50 7.16
C TRP A 143 18.56 -0.62 5.91
N TYR A 144 17.96 -1.11 4.81
CA TYR A 144 17.88 -0.42 3.53
C TYR A 144 17.08 0.90 3.61
N MET A 145 16.15 1.03 4.56
CA MET A 145 15.39 2.26 4.77
C MET A 145 16.29 3.43 5.20
N ALA A 146 17.37 3.15 5.95
CA ALA A 146 18.40 4.15 6.29
C ALA A 146 19.22 4.53 5.06
N LEU A 147 19.61 3.55 4.23
CA LEU A 147 20.30 3.80 2.96
C LEU A 147 19.45 4.71 2.05
N PHE A 148 18.15 4.46 1.96
CA PHE A 148 17.25 5.22 1.09
C PHE A 148 17.06 6.70 1.51
N GLN A 149 17.50 7.08 2.71
CA GLN A 149 17.53 8.50 3.11
C GLN A 149 18.61 9.32 2.38
N LEU A 150 19.64 8.65 1.84
CA LEU A 150 20.71 9.32 1.12
C LEU A 150 20.23 9.85 -0.25
N PRO A 151 20.81 10.96 -0.73
CA PRO A 151 20.53 11.43 -2.10
C PRO A 151 21.33 10.63 -3.13
N ALA A 152 20.76 10.39 -4.30
CA ALA A 152 21.37 9.85 -5.51
C ALA A 152 21.96 8.41 -5.41
N LEU A 153 22.61 8.05 -4.30
CA LEU A 153 23.23 6.73 -4.12
C LEU A 153 22.22 5.58 -4.18
N PRO A 154 21.05 5.66 -3.50
CA PRO A 154 20.03 4.61 -3.58
C PRO A 154 19.51 4.42 -5.00
N GLU A 155 19.28 5.51 -5.73
CA GLU A 155 18.84 5.45 -7.13
C GLU A 155 19.89 4.77 -8.03
N ALA A 156 21.17 5.11 -7.86
CA ALA A 156 22.25 4.51 -8.65
C ALA A 156 22.40 3.01 -8.35
N LEU A 157 22.26 2.61 -7.09
CA LEU A 157 22.31 1.21 -6.67
C LEU A 157 21.08 0.44 -7.18
N ALA A 158 19.87 0.96 -6.93
CA ALA A 158 18.64 0.31 -7.33
C ALA A 158 18.56 0.09 -8.85
N ARG A 159 18.99 1.06 -9.67
CA ARG A 159 19.06 0.88 -11.14
C ARG A 159 19.88 -0.34 -11.56
N ARG A 160 20.84 -0.77 -10.77
CA ARG A 160 21.71 -1.92 -11.07
C ARG A 160 21.21 -3.23 -10.47
N THR A 161 20.49 -3.16 -9.36
CA THR A 161 20.17 -4.34 -8.55
C THR A 161 18.68 -4.68 -8.50
N LEU A 162 17.78 -3.75 -8.92
CA LEU A 162 16.34 -3.90 -8.72
C LEU A 162 15.81 -5.21 -9.32
N THR A 163 16.13 -5.50 -10.59
CA THR A 163 15.70 -6.74 -11.26
C THR A 163 16.07 -7.98 -10.43
N LYS A 164 17.37 -8.07 -10.05
CA LYS A 164 17.86 -9.20 -9.25
C LYS A 164 17.16 -9.24 -7.89
N THR A 165 17.04 -8.10 -7.22
CA THR A 165 16.41 -8.02 -5.89
C THR A 165 14.96 -8.50 -5.93
N LEU A 166 14.18 -8.11 -6.93
CA LEU A 166 12.79 -8.50 -7.06
C LEU A 166 12.66 -10.01 -7.33
N LEU A 167 13.47 -10.55 -8.25
CA LEU A 167 13.49 -11.99 -8.56
C LEU A 167 13.91 -12.83 -7.33
N ASP A 168 15.00 -12.46 -6.67
CA ASP A 168 15.51 -13.17 -5.49
C ASP A 168 14.50 -13.20 -4.33
N ASN A 169 13.60 -12.22 -4.28
CA ASN A 169 12.55 -12.14 -3.27
C ASN A 169 11.18 -12.64 -3.78
N GLY A 170 11.16 -13.42 -4.84
CA GLY A 170 10.02 -14.22 -5.26
C GLY A 170 8.94 -13.48 -6.07
N LEU A 171 9.22 -12.27 -6.59
CA LEU A 171 8.30 -11.63 -7.51
C LEU A 171 8.34 -12.34 -8.87
N PRO A 172 7.19 -12.74 -9.47
CA PRO A 172 7.17 -13.38 -10.79
C PRO A 172 7.77 -12.48 -11.88
N ALA A 173 8.57 -13.07 -12.78
CA ALA A 173 9.35 -12.33 -13.79
C ALA A 173 8.50 -11.39 -14.66
N VAL A 174 7.27 -11.78 -14.97
CA VAL A 174 6.34 -10.94 -15.77
C VAL A 174 6.04 -9.60 -15.12
N PHE A 175 6.02 -9.52 -13.79
CA PHE A 175 5.85 -8.26 -13.06
C PHE A 175 7.18 -7.53 -12.90
N VAL A 176 8.29 -8.26 -12.71
CA VAL A 176 9.63 -7.65 -12.59
C VAL A 176 9.93 -6.77 -13.78
N ASP A 177 9.75 -7.27 -15.00
CA ASP A 177 10.04 -6.53 -16.23
C ASP A 177 9.22 -5.22 -16.29
N ARG A 178 7.93 -5.29 -15.98
CA ARG A 178 7.05 -4.12 -15.98
C ARG A 178 7.43 -3.08 -14.92
N TYR A 179 7.78 -3.51 -13.71
CA TYR A 179 8.13 -2.58 -12.63
C TYR A 179 9.49 -1.94 -12.87
N VAL A 180 10.46 -2.71 -13.38
CA VAL A 180 11.79 -2.19 -13.73
C VAL A 180 11.69 -1.17 -14.86
N GLU A 181 10.90 -1.45 -15.90
CA GLU A 181 10.63 -0.51 -16.99
C GLU A 181 10.00 0.79 -16.49
N ALA A 182 8.97 0.72 -15.67
CA ALA A 182 8.33 1.88 -15.06
C ALA A 182 9.29 2.70 -14.17
N MET A 183 10.16 2.04 -13.41
CA MET A 183 11.17 2.71 -12.58
C MET A 183 12.34 3.30 -13.37
N ALA A 184 12.52 2.89 -14.64
CA ALA A 184 13.54 3.45 -15.54
C ALA A 184 13.15 4.85 -16.08
N GLU A 185 11.87 5.22 -16.03
CA GLU A 185 11.44 6.57 -16.42
C GLU A 185 12.16 7.66 -15.61
N PRO A 186 12.47 8.82 -16.25
CA PRO A 186 13.13 9.92 -15.55
C PRO A 186 12.37 10.36 -14.29
N GLY A 187 13.00 10.24 -13.12
CA GLY A 187 12.46 10.63 -11.82
C GLY A 187 11.50 9.63 -11.17
N ALA A 188 11.09 8.54 -11.84
CA ALA A 188 10.17 7.54 -11.26
C ALA A 188 10.75 6.89 -10.00
N LEU A 189 11.96 6.36 -10.11
CA LEU A 189 12.63 5.74 -8.97
C LEU A 189 12.83 6.71 -7.80
N THR A 190 13.21 7.97 -8.08
CA THR A 190 13.31 9.00 -7.03
C THR A 190 11.96 9.30 -6.39
N GLY A 191 10.89 9.37 -7.19
CA GLY A 191 9.52 9.54 -6.70
C GLY A 191 9.10 8.41 -5.77
N ALA A 192 9.34 7.17 -6.17
CA ALA A 192 9.06 5.98 -5.36
C ALA A 192 9.92 5.93 -4.07
N LEU A 193 11.22 6.23 -4.14
CA LEU A 193 12.11 6.29 -2.96
C LEU A 193 11.77 7.42 -2.00
N ASN A 194 11.10 8.47 -2.47
CA ASN A 194 10.68 9.58 -1.60
C ASN A 194 9.63 9.17 -0.56
N TRP A 195 8.92 8.05 -0.75
CA TRP A 195 8.06 7.49 0.30
C TRP A 195 8.87 7.11 1.54
N TYR A 196 10.00 6.46 1.36
CA TYR A 196 10.95 6.16 2.46
C TYR A 196 11.53 7.44 3.07
N ARG A 197 11.85 8.44 2.24
CA ARG A 197 12.39 9.74 2.69
C ARG A 197 11.36 10.59 3.44
N GLY A 198 10.07 10.29 3.26
CA GLY A 198 8.96 10.89 4.01
C GLY A 198 8.78 10.37 5.43
N ILE A 199 9.30 9.16 5.76
CA ILE A 199 9.11 8.49 7.06
C ILE A 199 9.45 9.40 8.26
N PRO A 200 10.65 10.03 8.34
CA PRO A 200 11.01 10.83 9.51
C PRO A 200 10.07 12.01 9.75
N LEU A 201 9.41 12.48 8.68
CA LEU A 201 8.43 13.56 8.76
C LEU A 201 7.03 13.05 9.14
N SER A 202 6.69 11.81 8.75
CA SER A 202 5.43 11.15 9.10
C SER A 202 5.37 10.77 10.58
N MET A 203 6.49 10.38 11.18
CA MET A 203 6.57 10.02 12.60
C MET A 203 6.17 11.15 13.57
N ARG A 204 6.11 12.39 13.09
CA ARG A 204 5.65 13.55 13.88
C ARG A 204 4.13 13.65 14.01
N GLN A 205 3.40 12.82 13.28
CA GLN A 205 1.94 12.78 13.28
C GLN A 205 1.51 11.33 13.59
N PRO A 206 1.43 10.95 14.87
CA PRO A 206 1.01 9.61 15.25
C PRO A 206 -0.43 9.34 14.79
N LEU A 207 -0.69 8.09 14.42
CA LEU A 207 -2.04 7.62 14.17
C LEU A 207 -2.74 7.36 15.50
N GLY A 208 -4.02 7.67 15.56
CA GLY A 208 -4.89 7.16 16.61
C GLY A 208 -5.15 5.65 16.42
N PRO A 209 -5.86 5.03 17.39
CA PRO A 209 -6.27 3.64 17.28
C PRO A 209 -7.20 3.44 16.08
N ILE A 210 -7.04 2.31 15.39
CA ILE A 210 -7.85 1.96 14.23
C ILE A 210 -9.18 1.37 14.70
N LYS A 211 -10.28 2.00 14.34
CA LYS A 211 -11.63 1.64 14.82
C LYS A 211 -12.45 0.88 13.78
N VAL A 212 -12.06 0.93 12.51
CA VAL A 212 -12.76 0.23 11.43
C VAL A 212 -12.46 -1.27 11.45
N PRO A 213 -13.39 -2.13 10.99
CA PRO A 213 -13.12 -3.54 10.83
C PRO A 213 -11.90 -3.77 9.94
N THR A 214 -10.92 -4.51 10.45
CA THR A 214 -9.60 -4.64 9.83
C THR A 214 -9.17 -6.10 9.66
N SER A 215 -8.70 -6.47 8.48
CA SER A 215 -7.97 -7.71 8.20
C SER A 215 -6.51 -7.39 7.90
N TYR A 216 -5.58 -8.12 8.53
CA TYR A 216 -4.17 -8.07 8.18
C TYR A 216 -3.77 -9.39 7.52
N VAL A 217 -3.42 -9.36 6.25
CA VAL A 217 -2.97 -10.54 5.49
C VAL A 217 -1.45 -10.51 5.41
N TRP A 218 -0.80 -11.60 5.81
CA TRP A 218 0.65 -11.68 5.87
C TRP A 218 1.17 -13.03 5.40
N GLY A 219 2.23 -12.98 4.57
CA GLY A 219 2.97 -14.15 4.13
C GLY A 219 4.04 -14.53 5.16
N ARG A 220 4.04 -15.80 5.60
CA ARG A 220 5.01 -16.29 6.62
C ARG A 220 6.46 -16.22 6.18
N HIS A 221 6.69 -16.18 4.86
CA HIS A 221 8.01 -16.10 4.22
C HIS A 221 8.35 -14.68 3.76
N ASP A 222 7.66 -13.66 4.31
CA ASP A 222 7.93 -12.26 4.00
C ASP A 222 9.35 -11.88 4.37
N PHE A 223 10.14 -11.43 3.38
CA PHE A 223 11.55 -11.05 3.55
C PHE A 223 11.72 -9.68 4.25
N ALA A 224 10.71 -8.82 4.15
CA ALA A 224 10.76 -7.44 4.64
C ALA A 224 10.19 -7.30 6.06
N LEU A 225 9.27 -8.19 6.46
CA LEU A 225 8.51 -8.05 7.69
C LEU A 225 8.65 -9.25 8.62
N SER A 226 8.92 -8.96 9.87
CA SER A 226 9.02 -9.99 10.91
C SER A 226 7.65 -10.30 11.51
N ARG A 227 7.46 -11.56 11.97
CA ARG A 227 6.28 -11.99 12.74
C ARG A 227 6.00 -11.03 13.91
N ARG A 228 7.02 -10.51 14.59
CA ARG A 228 6.85 -9.60 15.72
C ARG A 228 6.13 -8.31 15.33
N ALA A 229 6.39 -7.78 14.14
CA ALA A 229 5.69 -6.60 13.64
C ALA A 229 4.19 -6.89 13.38
N VAL A 230 3.87 -8.09 12.90
CA VAL A 230 2.50 -8.58 12.72
C VAL A 230 1.77 -8.66 14.06
N GLU A 231 2.34 -9.36 15.04
CA GLU A 231 1.78 -9.55 16.38
C GLU A 231 1.50 -8.22 17.08
N LEU A 232 2.44 -7.29 17.02
CA LEU A 232 2.31 -5.97 17.64
C LEU A 232 1.23 -5.10 17.01
N THR A 233 0.78 -5.40 15.80
CA THR A 233 -0.27 -4.61 15.12
C THR A 233 -1.60 -4.67 15.88
N ALA A 234 -1.92 -5.80 16.51
CA ALA A 234 -3.13 -5.96 17.31
C ALA A 234 -3.24 -4.91 18.45
N ASP A 235 -2.11 -4.45 19.01
CA ASP A 235 -2.08 -3.43 20.08
C ASP A 235 -2.63 -2.06 19.62
N TYR A 236 -2.81 -1.84 18.32
CA TYR A 236 -3.20 -0.56 17.72
C TYR A 236 -4.54 -0.60 16.97
N VAL A 237 -5.28 -1.71 17.07
CA VAL A 237 -6.59 -1.86 16.43
C VAL A 237 -7.64 -2.10 17.51
N GLU A 238 -8.59 -1.18 17.64
CA GLU A 238 -9.73 -1.27 18.59
C GLU A 238 -10.97 -1.86 17.91
N GLY A 239 -11.08 -1.78 16.58
CA GLY A 239 -12.18 -2.38 15.82
C GLY A 239 -12.06 -3.89 15.70
N PRO A 240 -13.05 -4.57 15.09
CA PRO A 240 -12.94 -5.99 14.76
C PRO A 240 -11.67 -6.27 13.96
N TYR A 241 -10.82 -7.18 14.45
CA TYR A 241 -9.50 -7.44 13.88
C TYR A 241 -9.24 -8.92 13.67
N GLU A 242 -8.66 -9.26 12.55
CA GLU A 242 -8.16 -10.61 12.28
C GLU A 242 -6.83 -10.57 11.53
N VAL A 243 -6.04 -11.62 11.70
CA VAL A 243 -4.81 -11.87 10.96
C VAL A 243 -5.01 -13.12 10.09
N VAL A 244 -4.79 -12.98 8.79
CA VAL A 244 -4.78 -14.08 7.83
C VAL A 244 -3.33 -14.38 7.46
N GLU A 245 -2.82 -15.53 7.90
CA GLU A 245 -1.47 -15.97 7.57
C GLU A 245 -1.48 -16.90 6.36
N LEU A 246 -0.63 -16.61 5.37
CA LEU A 246 -0.47 -17.40 4.15
C LEU A 246 0.93 -18.03 4.09
N GLU A 247 1.05 -19.19 3.50
CA GLU A 247 2.34 -19.82 3.17
C GLU A 247 2.95 -19.17 1.90
N ALA A 248 3.19 -17.86 1.97
CA ALA A 248 3.58 -17.01 0.87
C ALA A 248 4.67 -16.01 1.29
N GLY A 249 5.25 -15.32 0.30
CA GLY A 249 6.20 -14.23 0.49
C GLY A 249 5.54 -12.87 0.66
N HIS A 250 6.27 -11.82 0.28
CA HIS A 250 5.84 -10.43 0.40
C HIS A 250 4.79 -10.02 -0.65
N TRP A 251 4.91 -10.55 -1.88
CA TRP A 251 4.21 -10.07 -3.07
C TRP A 251 2.79 -10.66 -3.21
N LEU A 252 1.98 -10.52 -2.15
CA LEU A 252 0.66 -11.17 -2.05
C LEU A 252 -0.30 -10.85 -3.19
N PRO A 253 -0.41 -9.60 -3.68
CA PRO A 253 -1.31 -9.30 -4.79
C PRO A 253 -0.98 -10.07 -6.08
N GLU A 254 0.32 -10.32 -6.32
CA GLU A 254 0.81 -10.99 -7.53
C GLU A 254 0.88 -12.51 -7.40
N THR A 255 1.17 -13.03 -6.19
CA THR A 255 1.40 -14.47 -5.98
C THR A 255 0.19 -15.21 -5.42
N GLU A 256 -0.66 -14.51 -4.67
CA GLU A 256 -1.82 -15.06 -3.95
C GLU A 256 -3.12 -14.27 -4.22
N PRO A 257 -3.43 -13.87 -5.47
CA PRO A 257 -4.55 -12.97 -5.75
C PRO A 257 -5.90 -13.52 -5.27
N ASP A 258 -6.08 -14.83 -5.31
CA ASP A 258 -7.30 -15.48 -4.87
C ASP A 258 -7.49 -15.37 -3.35
N ALA A 259 -6.47 -15.70 -2.57
CA ALA A 259 -6.52 -15.59 -1.12
C ALA A 259 -6.68 -14.13 -0.66
N VAL A 260 -6.03 -13.19 -1.37
CA VAL A 260 -6.22 -11.76 -1.11
C VAL A 260 -7.65 -11.33 -1.38
N ALA A 261 -8.22 -11.71 -2.53
CA ALA A 261 -9.60 -11.37 -2.87
C ALA A 261 -10.60 -11.96 -1.86
N ASP A 262 -10.40 -13.22 -1.45
CA ASP A 262 -11.25 -13.90 -0.47
C ASP A 262 -11.20 -13.19 0.90
N ALA A 263 -10.02 -12.75 1.36
CA ALA A 263 -9.88 -11.97 2.59
C ALA A 263 -10.58 -10.60 2.50
N VAL A 264 -10.52 -9.93 1.34
CA VAL A 264 -11.24 -8.67 1.10
C VAL A 264 -12.74 -8.90 1.12
N LEU A 265 -13.24 -9.90 0.40
CA LEU A 265 -14.68 -10.22 0.35
C LEU A 265 -15.23 -10.55 1.73
N ALA A 266 -14.54 -11.40 2.49
CA ALA A 266 -14.94 -11.74 3.87
C ALA A 266 -15.02 -10.49 4.76
N ARG A 267 -14.08 -9.54 4.59
CA ARG A 267 -14.06 -8.30 5.36
C ARG A 267 -15.20 -7.35 4.93
N VAL A 268 -15.49 -7.23 3.64
CA VAL A 268 -16.61 -6.44 3.12
C VAL A 268 -17.95 -6.99 3.63
N GLU A 269 -18.16 -8.31 3.55
CA GLU A 269 -19.37 -8.96 4.01
C GLU A 269 -19.63 -8.78 5.52
N SER A 270 -18.56 -8.65 6.32
CA SER A 270 -18.68 -8.46 7.76
C SER A 270 -19.38 -7.15 8.15
N THR A 271 -19.50 -6.18 7.25
CA THR A 271 -20.22 -4.91 7.48
C THR A 271 -21.70 -4.98 7.18
N ASN A 272 -22.15 -6.05 6.53
CA ASN A 272 -23.56 -6.25 6.17
C ASN A 272 -24.33 -7.10 7.21
N ARG A 273 -23.64 -7.50 8.28
CA ARG A 273 -24.21 -8.25 9.43
C ARG A 273 -24.38 -7.33 10.62
#